data_0c335ee80c1a37cb25f815f95eb1ad52
#
_entry.id   0c335ee80c1a37cb25f815f95eb1ad52
#
_cell.length_a   1.000
_cell.length_b   1.000
_cell.length_c   1.000
_cell.angle_alpha   90.00
_cell.angle_beta   90.00
_cell.angle_gamma   90.00
#
_symmetry.space_group_name_H-M   'P 1'
#
loop_
_entity.id
_entity.type
_entity.pdbx_description
1 polymer ?
#
loop_
_entity_poly.entity_id
_entity_poly.type
_entity_poly.pdbx_seq_one_letter_code
_entity_poly.pdbx_strand_id
1 'polypeptide(L)'
;KDFKDNKNNRFEVADHFNSKFLASGPFWGYPAPNNGRYGDIPYKKPMGYGVLLPSEKRLIEQTLTNAKSVWQLNGVGCVGGQALLGIPIVDNLRKFVSTSIWPFELENSKVVCAEIYPSIFTIEDSEVFKDASQVKTVVNTFFTLDLEGQLDQLMKVPMSLNNEVITHEGWILGAKI
;
A
#
# COMPACT_ATOMS: atom_id res chain seq x y z
N LYS A 1 13.00 -7.70 4.38
CA LYS A 1 13.11 -8.85 5.28
C LYS A 1 12.90 -8.39 6.71
N ASP A 2 12.05 -9.06 7.45
CA ASP A 2 11.82 -8.82 8.86
C ASP A 2 12.54 -9.89 9.68
N PHE A 3 13.22 -9.48 10.76
CA PHE A 3 14.01 -10.36 11.60
C PHE A 3 13.31 -10.63 12.92
N LYS A 4 13.62 -11.75 13.54
CA LYS A 4 12.99 -12.19 14.81
C LYS A 4 13.14 -11.21 15.98
N ASP A 5 14.11 -10.30 15.92
CA ASP A 5 14.37 -9.26 16.92
C ASP A 5 13.69 -7.92 16.62
N ASN A 6 12.65 -7.92 15.80
CA ASN A 6 11.95 -6.73 15.28
C ASN A 6 12.81 -5.79 14.42
N LYS A 7 14.03 -6.18 14.09
CA LYS A 7 14.82 -5.44 13.12
C LYS A 7 14.42 -5.82 11.72
N ASN A 8 14.56 -4.92 10.80
CA ASN A 8 14.31 -5.16 9.38
C ASN A 8 15.25 -4.31 8.53
N ASN A 9 15.30 -4.65 7.25
CA ASN A 9 16.20 -4.00 6.30
C ASN A 9 15.51 -2.97 5.39
N ARG A 10 14.37 -2.41 5.82
CA ARG A 10 13.61 -1.45 4.99
C ARG A 10 14.43 -0.24 4.54
N PHE A 11 15.32 0.25 5.40
CA PHE A 11 16.17 1.38 5.05
C PHE A 11 17.26 1.00 4.04
N GLU A 12 17.85 -0.20 4.15
CA GLU A 12 18.82 -0.70 3.15
C GLU A 12 18.17 -0.85 1.78
N VAL A 13 16.95 -1.40 1.75
CA VAL A 13 16.18 -1.56 0.51
C VAL A 13 15.84 -0.21 -0.09
N ALA A 14 15.36 0.73 0.72
CA ALA A 14 15.02 2.08 0.29
C ALA A 14 16.25 2.85 -0.22
N ASP A 15 17.38 2.76 0.46
CA ASP A 15 18.65 3.37 0.06
C ASP A 15 19.12 2.82 -1.30
N HIS A 16 19.14 1.48 -1.43
CA HIS A 16 19.47 0.85 -2.69
C HIS A 16 18.51 1.25 -3.82
N PHE A 17 17.22 1.40 -3.51
CA PHE A 17 16.22 1.84 -4.48
C PHE A 17 16.48 3.29 -4.91
N ASN A 18 16.72 4.17 -3.94
CA ASN A 18 17.01 5.57 -4.17
C ASN A 18 18.27 5.79 -5.03
N SER A 19 19.30 4.96 -4.85
CA SER A 19 20.54 5.04 -5.64
C SER A 19 20.36 4.82 -7.15
N LYS A 20 19.16 4.39 -7.60
CA LYS A 20 18.84 4.25 -9.03
C LYS A 20 18.33 5.54 -9.67
N PHE A 21 18.09 6.57 -8.88
CA PHE A 21 17.60 7.86 -9.36
C PHE A 21 18.72 8.89 -9.41
N LEU A 22 18.64 9.81 -10.36
CA LEU A 22 19.59 10.92 -10.48
C LEU A 22 19.44 11.98 -9.39
N ALA A 23 18.27 12.03 -8.75
CA ALA A 23 17.96 12.87 -7.60
C ALA A 23 17.88 12.01 -6.33
N SER A 24 17.92 12.65 -5.16
CA SER A 24 17.84 11.94 -3.88
C SER A 24 16.45 11.35 -3.66
N GLY A 25 16.30 10.12 -4.02
CA GLY A 25 15.19 9.36 -3.64
C GLY A 25 14.05 9.25 -4.49
N PRO A 26 13.04 8.40 -4.45
CA PRO A 26 11.77 8.84 -3.86
C PRO A 26 11.59 8.54 -2.37
N PHE A 27 12.27 7.57 -1.80
CA PHE A 27 12.11 7.28 -0.37
C PHE A 27 12.77 8.34 0.51
N TRP A 28 12.11 8.73 1.61
CA TRP A 28 12.57 9.74 2.55
C TRP A 28 12.10 9.45 3.98
N GLY A 29 12.59 10.26 4.93
CA GLY A 29 12.20 10.17 6.33
C GLY A 29 13.12 9.26 7.14
N TYR A 30 14.39 9.10 6.74
CA TYR A 30 15.33 8.44 7.60
C TYR A 30 15.60 9.30 8.86
N PRO A 31 15.46 8.73 10.08
CA PRO A 31 15.65 9.53 11.30
C PRO A 31 17.06 10.07 11.41
N ALA A 32 17.17 11.34 11.74
CA ALA A 32 18.46 11.95 12.07
C ALA A 32 18.88 11.58 13.52
N PRO A 33 20.18 11.47 13.81
CA PRO A 33 21.30 11.52 12.89
C PRO A 33 21.54 10.14 12.25
N ASN A 34 21.56 10.09 10.94
CA ASN A 34 21.79 8.82 10.24
C ASN A 34 23.27 8.45 10.11
N ASN A 35 24.18 9.27 10.62
CA ASN A 35 25.64 9.09 10.58
C ASN A 35 26.19 8.70 9.19
N GLY A 36 25.49 9.07 8.11
CA GLY A 36 25.85 8.72 6.73
C GLY A 36 25.63 7.26 6.35
N ARG A 37 24.97 6.45 7.19
CA ARG A 37 24.77 5.01 6.93
C ARG A 37 23.92 4.73 5.71
N TYR A 38 22.93 5.59 5.44
CA TYR A 38 22.02 5.50 4.28
C TYR A 38 22.01 6.85 3.58
N GLY A 39 23.04 7.08 2.76
CA GLY A 39 23.32 8.40 2.16
C GLY A 39 22.29 8.86 1.15
N ASP A 40 21.61 7.92 0.51
CA ASP A 40 20.61 8.19 -0.52
C ASP A 40 19.18 8.40 0.04
N ILE A 41 18.97 8.28 1.37
CA ILE A 41 17.68 8.54 2.00
C ILE A 41 17.68 9.92 2.68
N PRO A 42 17.03 10.93 2.10
CA PRO A 42 16.94 12.25 2.73
C PRO A 42 16.04 12.21 3.97
N TYR A 43 16.36 13.07 4.94
CA TYR A 43 15.52 13.26 6.12
C TYR A 43 14.18 13.93 5.77
N LYS A 44 14.22 14.94 4.91
CA LYS A 44 13.04 15.68 4.46
C LYS A 44 12.53 15.14 3.13
N LYS A 45 11.24 15.33 2.89
CA LYS A 45 10.62 15.00 1.61
C LYS A 45 11.37 15.69 0.46
N PRO A 46 11.84 14.93 -0.54
CA PRO A 46 12.47 15.50 -1.71
C PRO A 46 11.47 16.27 -2.58
N MET A 47 11.99 17.18 -3.38
CA MET A 47 11.21 17.87 -4.41
C MET A 47 11.26 17.08 -5.73
N GLY A 48 10.33 17.36 -6.63
CA GLY A 48 10.36 16.81 -7.99
C GLY A 48 9.53 15.56 -8.21
N TYR A 49 8.67 15.19 -7.27
CA TYR A 49 7.67 14.15 -7.51
C TYR A 49 6.80 14.47 -8.73
N GLY A 50 6.56 13.46 -9.56
CA GLY A 50 5.82 13.61 -10.81
C GLY A 50 6.60 14.24 -11.97
N VAL A 51 7.87 14.65 -11.75
CA VAL A 51 8.74 15.24 -12.79
C VAL A 51 10.07 14.49 -12.89
N LEU A 52 10.86 14.47 -11.82
CA LEU A 52 12.16 13.79 -11.74
C LEU A 52 12.06 12.47 -10.96
N LEU A 53 11.07 12.35 -10.11
CA LEU A 53 10.75 11.19 -9.30
C LEU A 53 9.36 10.66 -9.69
N PRO A 54 9.03 9.41 -9.35
CA PRO A 54 7.68 8.89 -9.49
C PRO A 54 6.66 9.81 -8.82
N SER A 55 5.38 9.68 -9.16
CA SER A 55 4.31 10.39 -8.46
C SER A 55 4.37 10.16 -6.96
N GLU A 56 4.14 11.20 -6.15
CA GLU A 56 4.14 11.06 -4.70
C GLU A 56 3.02 10.15 -4.21
N LYS A 57 1.87 10.21 -4.88
CA LYS A 57 0.66 9.44 -4.58
C LYS A 57 0.10 8.85 -5.85
N ARG A 58 -0.42 7.64 -5.74
CA ARG A 58 -1.22 7.02 -6.79
C ARG A 58 -2.50 7.81 -7.03
N LEU A 59 -3.14 7.61 -8.18
CA LEU A 59 -4.39 8.29 -8.52
C LEU A 59 -5.44 8.13 -7.41
N ILE A 60 -5.63 6.89 -6.93
CA ILE A 60 -6.58 6.62 -5.85
C ILE A 60 -6.24 7.34 -4.55
N GLU A 61 -4.98 7.45 -4.19
CA GLU A 61 -4.54 8.12 -2.97
C GLU A 61 -4.72 9.63 -3.01
N GLN A 62 -4.81 10.22 -4.21
CA GLN A 62 -5.13 11.64 -4.40
C GLN A 62 -6.59 11.94 -4.04
N THR A 63 -7.49 10.97 -4.19
CA THR A 63 -8.91 11.10 -3.84
C THR A 63 -9.19 10.84 -2.36
N LEU A 64 -8.26 10.21 -1.64
CA LEU A 64 -8.41 9.83 -0.24
C LEU A 64 -7.74 10.87 0.68
N THR A 65 -8.52 11.59 1.46
CA THR A 65 -8.09 12.75 2.27
C THR A 65 -6.89 12.45 3.19
N ASN A 66 -6.82 11.26 3.77
CA ASN A 66 -5.80 10.90 4.76
C ASN A 66 -4.76 9.91 4.25
N ALA A 67 -4.80 9.54 2.96
CA ALA A 67 -3.81 8.63 2.39
C ALA A 67 -2.41 9.23 2.48
N LYS A 68 -1.45 8.42 2.94
CA LYS A 68 -0.06 8.79 3.10
C LYS A 68 0.77 8.29 1.93
N SER A 69 1.83 9.03 1.62
CA SER A 69 2.77 8.63 0.57
C SER A 69 3.48 7.31 0.93
N VAL A 70 3.53 6.39 -0.01
CA VAL A 70 4.29 5.13 0.11
C VAL A 70 5.80 5.37 0.25
N TRP A 71 6.27 6.55 -0.11
CA TRP A 71 7.69 6.91 -0.07
C TRP A 71 8.18 7.35 1.31
N GLN A 72 7.29 7.64 2.24
CA GLN A 72 7.66 8.04 3.60
C GLN A 72 7.96 6.83 4.48
N LEU A 73 9.20 6.75 5.00
CA LEU A 73 9.69 5.60 5.78
C LEU A 73 9.54 5.76 7.29
N ASN A 74 9.43 7.00 7.78
CA ASN A 74 9.34 7.28 9.21
C ASN A 74 8.44 8.49 9.48
N GLY A 75 7.81 8.51 10.64
CA GLY A 75 6.87 9.53 11.07
C GLY A 75 5.46 8.96 11.31
N VAL A 76 4.58 9.82 11.81
CA VAL A 76 3.20 9.41 12.16
C VAL A 76 2.44 9.03 10.89
N GLY A 77 1.91 7.80 10.89
CA GLY A 77 1.09 7.28 9.79
C GLY A 77 1.87 6.95 8.51
N CYS A 78 3.21 6.87 8.56
CA CYS A 78 4.00 6.46 7.40
C CYS A 78 3.71 5.00 7.01
N VAL A 79 3.64 4.73 5.71
CA VAL A 79 3.32 3.39 5.16
C VAL A 79 4.45 2.79 4.35
N GLY A 80 5.50 3.57 4.02
CA GLY A 80 6.58 3.11 3.15
C GLY A 80 7.32 1.90 3.68
N GLY A 81 7.61 1.88 4.98
CA GLY A 81 8.24 0.72 5.61
C GLY A 81 7.37 -0.54 5.55
N GLN A 82 6.07 -0.39 5.73
CA GLN A 82 5.10 -1.49 5.65
C GLN A 82 4.98 -2.01 4.21
N ALA A 83 4.96 -1.13 3.21
CA ALA A 83 4.94 -1.53 1.81
C ALA A 83 6.19 -2.33 1.43
N LEU A 84 7.40 -1.84 1.77
CA LEU A 84 8.65 -2.53 1.48
C LEU A 84 8.77 -3.91 2.12
N LEU A 85 8.17 -4.12 3.28
CA LEU A 85 8.17 -5.40 3.97
C LEU A 85 6.98 -6.29 3.56
N GLY A 86 5.83 -5.71 3.28
CA GLY A 86 4.59 -6.41 2.98
C GLY A 86 4.53 -7.00 1.57
N ILE A 87 4.96 -6.24 0.56
CA ILE A 87 4.93 -6.69 -0.85
C ILE A 87 5.62 -8.06 -1.04
N PRO A 88 6.85 -8.29 -0.53
CA PRO A 88 7.48 -9.60 -0.63
C PRO A 88 6.73 -10.73 0.09
N ILE A 89 5.98 -10.41 1.15
CA ILE A 89 5.16 -11.40 1.87
C ILE A 89 3.98 -11.81 1.01
N VAL A 90 3.28 -10.84 0.42
CA VAL A 90 2.15 -11.09 -0.49
C VAL A 90 2.62 -11.91 -1.70
N ASP A 91 3.73 -11.53 -2.32
CA ASP A 91 4.31 -12.30 -3.42
C ASP A 91 4.64 -13.74 -3.02
N ASN A 92 5.14 -13.92 -1.81
CA ASN A 92 5.50 -15.25 -1.31
C ASN A 92 4.28 -16.17 -1.07
N LEU A 93 3.08 -15.64 -0.82
CA LEU A 93 1.86 -16.42 -0.67
C LEU A 93 1.56 -17.28 -1.91
N ARG A 94 1.90 -16.79 -3.10
CA ARG A 94 1.72 -17.51 -4.38
C ARG A 94 2.41 -18.87 -4.41
N LYS A 95 3.45 -19.06 -3.61
CA LYS A 95 4.21 -20.33 -3.54
C LYS A 95 3.43 -21.43 -2.81
N PHE A 96 2.45 -21.06 -2.00
CA PHE A 96 1.73 -21.98 -1.13
C PHE A 96 0.29 -22.22 -1.57
N VAL A 97 -0.32 -21.24 -2.25
CA VAL A 97 -1.70 -21.32 -2.69
C VAL A 97 -1.88 -20.55 -4.01
N SER A 98 -2.78 -21.05 -4.87
CA SER A 98 -3.17 -20.31 -6.08
C SER A 98 -3.77 -18.96 -5.68
N THR A 99 -2.99 -17.90 -5.88
CA THR A 99 -3.30 -16.54 -5.43
C THR A 99 -3.19 -15.57 -6.60
N SER A 100 -4.17 -14.71 -6.76
CA SER A 100 -4.11 -13.54 -7.65
C SER A 100 -4.07 -12.25 -6.84
N ILE A 101 -3.45 -11.23 -7.39
CA ILE A 101 -3.34 -9.90 -6.81
C ILE A 101 -4.22 -8.93 -7.58
N TRP A 102 -5.35 -8.59 -7.00
CA TRP A 102 -6.28 -7.63 -7.59
C TRP A 102 -5.75 -6.20 -7.49
N PRO A 103 -5.90 -5.33 -8.51
CA PRO A 103 -6.54 -5.56 -9.81
C PRO A 103 -5.57 -6.02 -10.92
N PHE A 104 -4.32 -6.30 -10.60
CA PHE A 104 -3.27 -6.65 -11.57
C PHE A 104 -3.51 -8.00 -12.24
N GLU A 105 -4.13 -8.93 -11.54
CA GLU A 105 -4.37 -10.29 -11.97
C GLU A 105 -5.85 -10.62 -11.77
N LEU A 106 -6.55 -10.87 -12.88
CA LEU A 106 -7.98 -11.15 -12.89
C LEU A 106 -8.28 -12.64 -13.13
N GLU A 107 -7.28 -13.49 -12.96
CA GLU A 107 -7.40 -14.92 -13.12
C GLU A 107 -8.25 -15.56 -12.01
N ASN A 108 -8.84 -16.69 -12.33
CA ASN A 108 -9.69 -17.44 -11.41
C ASN A 108 -8.81 -18.21 -10.42
N SER A 109 -8.45 -17.59 -9.31
CA SER A 109 -7.61 -18.14 -8.26
C SER A 109 -8.42 -18.54 -7.04
N LYS A 110 -7.89 -19.49 -6.24
CA LYS A 110 -8.53 -19.87 -4.98
C LYS A 110 -8.54 -18.75 -3.93
N VAL A 111 -7.56 -17.87 -4.01
CA VAL A 111 -7.40 -16.72 -3.11
C VAL A 111 -7.16 -15.48 -3.95
N VAL A 112 -7.88 -14.42 -3.65
CA VAL A 112 -7.65 -13.09 -4.22
C VAL A 112 -7.16 -12.18 -3.10
N CYS A 113 -5.98 -11.58 -3.29
CA CYS A 113 -5.47 -10.55 -2.41
C CYS A 113 -5.78 -9.18 -3.02
N ALA A 114 -6.45 -8.33 -2.26
CA ALA A 114 -6.76 -6.97 -2.66
C ALA A 114 -6.35 -5.98 -1.57
N GLU A 115 -5.88 -4.81 -1.97
CA GLU A 115 -5.63 -3.72 -1.04
C GLU A 115 -6.95 -3.16 -0.54
N ILE A 116 -7.07 -2.99 0.76
CA ILE A 116 -8.21 -2.34 1.40
C ILE A 116 -7.75 -1.11 2.18
N TYR A 117 -8.62 -0.11 2.24
CA TYR A 117 -8.43 1.09 3.05
C TYR A 117 -9.66 1.25 3.97
N PRO A 118 -9.58 0.76 5.22
CA PRO A 118 -10.77 0.70 6.09
C PRO A 118 -11.53 2.00 6.25
N SER A 119 -10.85 3.15 6.16
CA SER A 119 -11.46 4.47 6.32
C SER A 119 -12.43 4.87 5.20
N ILE A 120 -12.54 4.11 4.11
CA ILE A 120 -13.59 4.33 3.10
C ILE A 120 -14.96 3.77 3.54
N PHE A 121 -14.95 2.90 4.56
CA PHE A 121 -16.17 2.36 5.15
C PHE A 121 -16.57 3.18 6.38
N THR A 122 -17.87 3.22 6.69
CA THR A 122 -18.35 3.81 7.94
C THR A 122 -17.96 2.90 9.10
N ILE A 123 -16.93 3.28 9.85
CA ILE A 123 -16.44 2.49 10.97
C ILE A 123 -17.40 2.64 12.16
N GLU A 124 -17.92 1.52 12.64
CA GLU A 124 -18.66 1.47 13.89
C GLU A 124 -17.68 1.26 15.05
N ASP A 125 -17.65 2.18 16.00
CA ASP A 125 -16.82 2.05 17.21
C ASP A 125 -17.44 1.01 18.14
N SER A 126 -17.23 -0.25 17.81
CA SER A 126 -17.81 -1.39 18.54
C SER A 126 -16.80 -2.14 19.40
N GLU A 127 -15.52 -1.83 19.29
CA GLU A 127 -14.45 -2.54 19.97
C GLU A 127 -13.54 -1.58 20.76
N VAL A 128 -12.83 -2.11 21.75
CA VAL A 128 -11.90 -1.36 22.59
C VAL A 128 -10.74 -0.77 21.80
N PHE A 129 -10.34 -1.46 20.74
CA PHE A 129 -9.24 -1.05 19.87
C PHE A 129 -9.78 -0.64 18.50
N LYS A 130 -9.36 0.52 18.02
CA LYS A 130 -9.75 1.05 16.71
C LYS A 130 -9.51 0.07 15.57
N ASP A 131 -8.36 -0.61 15.56
CA ASP A 131 -8.01 -1.57 14.52
C ASP A 131 -8.98 -2.77 14.51
N ALA A 132 -9.43 -3.22 15.68
CA ALA A 132 -10.43 -4.28 15.78
C ALA A 132 -11.77 -3.84 15.20
N SER A 133 -12.23 -2.62 15.49
CA SER A 133 -13.43 -2.03 14.88
C SER A 133 -13.31 -1.94 13.36
N GLN A 134 -12.16 -1.54 12.84
CA GLN A 134 -11.91 -1.48 11.40
C GLN A 134 -12.00 -2.87 10.74
N VAL A 135 -11.33 -3.86 11.30
CA VAL A 135 -11.38 -5.24 10.79
C VAL A 135 -12.80 -5.78 10.80
N LYS A 136 -13.52 -5.62 11.90
CA LYS A 136 -14.91 -6.06 12.04
C LYS A 136 -15.82 -5.39 11.00
N THR A 137 -15.70 -4.07 10.83
CA THR A 137 -16.48 -3.34 9.83
C THR A 137 -16.23 -3.85 8.42
N VAL A 138 -14.96 -4.03 8.03
CA VAL A 138 -14.60 -4.52 6.70
C VAL A 138 -15.14 -5.94 6.47
N VAL A 139 -14.95 -6.84 7.44
CA VAL A 139 -15.46 -8.23 7.35
C VAL A 139 -16.97 -8.25 7.22
N ASN A 140 -17.69 -7.51 8.07
CA ASN A 140 -19.15 -7.45 8.02
C ASN A 140 -19.65 -6.86 6.69
N THR A 141 -19.00 -5.81 6.19
CA THR A 141 -19.37 -5.21 4.90
C THR A 141 -19.22 -6.21 3.76
N PHE A 142 -18.08 -6.89 3.68
CA PHE A 142 -17.86 -7.87 2.62
C PHE A 142 -18.76 -9.10 2.74
N PHE A 143 -19.01 -9.55 3.96
CA PHE A 143 -19.95 -10.64 4.21
C PHE A 143 -21.38 -10.27 3.76
N THR A 144 -21.83 -9.05 4.05
CA THR A 144 -23.14 -8.58 3.59
C THR A 144 -23.22 -8.49 2.08
N LEU A 145 -22.19 -7.92 1.43
CA LEU A 145 -22.12 -7.84 -0.03
C LEU A 145 -22.11 -9.22 -0.70
N ASP A 146 -21.47 -10.20 -0.07
CA ASP A 146 -21.47 -11.59 -0.56
C ASP A 146 -22.87 -12.20 -0.47
N LEU A 147 -23.55 -12.07 0.67
CA LEU A 147 -24.92 -12.55 0.84
C LEU A 147 -25.91 -11.90 -0.14
N GLU A 148 -25.69 -10.65 -0.50
CA GLU A 148 -26.52 -9.91 -1.46
C GLU A 148 -26.13 -10.16 -2.91
N GLY A 149 -25.11 -10.96 -3.17
CA GLY A 149 -24.57 -11.23 -4.53
C GLY A 149 -23.92 -9.99 -5.17
N GLN A 150 -23.47 -9.04 -4.38
CA GLN A 150 -22.87 -7.78 -4.84
C GLN A 150 -21.33 -7.79 -4.78
N LEU A 151 -20.72 -8.78 -4.12
CA LEU A 151 -19.27 -8.84 -3.96
C LEU A 151 -18.54 -8.96 -5.32
N ASP A 152 -19.08 -9.73 -6.25
CA ASP A 152 -18.54 -9.85 -7.61
C ASP A 152 -18.54 -8.51 -8.37
N GLN A 153 -19.49 -7.65 -8.07
CA GLN A 153 -19.55 -6.30 -8.65
C GLN A 153 -18.45 -5.41 -8.10
N LEU A 154 -18.19 -5.52 -6.79
CA LEU A 154 -17.12 -4.79 -6.11
C LEU A 154 -15.73 -5.20 -6.63
N MET A 155 -15.58 -6.49 -6.98
CA MET A 155 -14.33 -7.05 -7.51
C MET A 155 -14.07 -6.68 -8.97
N LYS A 156 -15.03 -6.08 -9.67
CA LYS A 156 -14.80 -5.59 -11.04
C LYS A 156 -13.95 -4.34 -11.01
N VAL A 157 -12.95 -4.31 -11.89
CA VAL A 157 -12.13 -3.11 -12.08
C VAL A 157 -13.02 -2.01 -12.66
N PRO A 158 -13.03 -0.80 -12.09
CA PRO A 158 -13.81 0.31 -12.65
C PRO A 158 -13.42 0.62 -14.09
N MET A 159 -14.41 0.62 -15.01
CA MET A 159 -14.16 0.88 -16.45
C MET A 159 -13.63 2.28 -16.74
N SER A 160 -13.79 3.21 -15.81
CA SER A 160 -13.26 4.58 -15.90
C SER A 160 -11.74 4.65 -15.67
N LEU A 161 -11.12 3.59 -15.13
CA LEU A 161 -9.67 3.55 -14.95
C LEU A 161 -8.98 3.24 -16.27
N ASN A 162 -7.92 4.00 -16.57
CA ASN A 162 -7.07 3.68 -17.71
C ASN A 162 -6.19 2.44 -17.39
N ASN A 163 -5.72 1.81 -18.45
CA ASN A 163 -4.93 0.59 -18.33
C ASN A 163 -3.61 0.82 -17.58
N GLU A 164 -3.02 2.00 -17.67
CA GLU A 164 -1.77 2.36 -17.00
C GLU A 164 -1.95 2.36 -15.47
N VAL A 165 -3.05 2.94 -14.97
CA VAL A 165 -3.37 2.89 -13.53
C VAL A 165 -3.54 1.46 -13.06
N ILE A 166 -4.29 0.63 -13.81
CA ILE A 166 -4.54 -0.76 -13.42
C ILE A 166 -3.24 -1.57 -13.39
N THR A 167 -2.36 -1.40 -14.37
CA THR A 167 -1.16 -2.22 -14.52
C THR A 167 0.03 -1.77 -13.68
N HIS A 168 0.09 -0.50 -13.30
CA HIS A 168 1.27 0.07 -12.60
C HIS A 168 0.96 0.57 -11.19
N GLU A 169 -0.18 1.21 -10.99
CA GLU A 169 -0.53 1.78 -9.69
C GLU A 169 -1.38 0.84 -8.83
N GLY A 170 -2.24 0.04 -9.48
CA GLY A 170 -3.26 -0.75 -8.80
C GLY A 170 -4.40 0.11 -8.27
N TRP A 171 -5.30 -0.50 -7.50
CA TRP A 171 -6.46 0.16 -6.96
C TRP A 171 -6.80 -0.34 -5.56
N ILE A 172 -7.56 0.42 -4.80
CA ILE A 172 -8.07 0.04 -3.48
C ILE A 172 -9.48 -0.50 -3.65
N LEU A 173 -9.72 -1.72 -3.17
CA LEU A 173 -11.01 -2.40 -3.32
C LEU A 173 -12.12 -1.60 -2.61
N GLY A 174 -13.19 -1.32 -3.36
CA GLY A 174 -14.33 -0.53 -2.89
C GLY A 174 -14.17 0.98 -2.96
N ALA A 175 -12.99 1.49 -3.33
CA ALA A 175 -12.80 2.92 -3.52
C ALA A 175 -13.47 3.40 -4.81
N LYS A 176 -14.15 4.55 -4.74
CA LYS A 176 -14.83 5.22 -5.85
C LYS A 176 -13.97 6.35 -6.40
N ILE A 177 -14.08 6.61 -7.71
CA ILE A 177 -13.51 7.78 -8.37
C ILE A 177 -14.40 8.98 -8.10
#